data_40b28964fcebb9c5ce97076b23643ba5
#
_entry.id   40b28964fcebb9c5ce97076b23643ba5
#
_cell.length_a   1.000
_cell.length_b   1.000
_cell.length_c   1.000
_cell.angle_alpha   90.00
_cell.angle_beta   90.00
_cell.angle_gamma   90.00
#
_symmetry.space_group_name_H-M   'P 1'
#
loop_
_entity.id
_entity.type
_entity.pdbx_description
1 polymer ?
#
loop_
_entity_poly.entity_id
_entity_poly.type
_entity_poly.pdbx_seq_one_letter_code
_entity_poly.pdbx_strand_id
1 'polypeptide(L)'
;MKKGLLSLLVVTTLVLVGCEPPVKTEITIDPTTLNLLVGDTSVLSTTITPAEIIAEVVWSSSNSAVATVDANGTVVAMAEGTANITASVEGVDPTTCVVTVENIPTSFPRKHLIEHFTGDGCGYCPEGMFALAEYTQNINTSCIWVSHHYGYNNDEYTINESSKIGGASGVNGAPNMAFNRTKMMGTTIAFHPGYLVVDGMAETIASKCANEAEASVVINHTYNANQLDVKISGLVANPEVNEYLLTVIVKENGLTGKQADYQYSWKTKGFKEFLHPRVTRCVLTAALGDTVLVKNQRYSKSLTYTLPENWVAENCCIVAYITPLNKKPVINAEQVPLVTGTTGGEEYLPYGITEIEAPTNVTKLAFTEKQLKKTSDNKLLLTFIASNSTRSEVYGPMKLITFVEINTTESTLKEGVYTIAEGNEMNTISAGTTDKAKASFGGSLFTYITSTSLETDTWQHCHYWRMQTGTMTVNTDGSVVLEGKLYNSKTFKATYTPVE
;
A
#
# COMPACT_ATOMS: atom_id res chain seq x y z
N MET A 1 -99.22 0.01 46.77
CA MET A 1 -98.43 -1.21 46.86
C MET A 1 -98.13 -1.66 45.43
N LYS A 2 -96.95 -1.33 44.88
CA LYS A 2 -96.52 -1.81 43.56
C LYS A 2 -95.10 -2.39 43.74
N LYS A 3 -94.97 -3.70 43.53
CA LYS A 3 -93.70 -4.43 43.56
C LYS A 3 -93.01 -4.15 42.20
N GLY A 4 -91.87 -3.53 42.25
CA GLY A 4 -90.94 -3.40 41.07
C GLY A 4 -90.10 -4.62 40.95
N LEU A 5 -90.14 -5.27 39.80
CA LEU A 5 -89.29 -6.43 39.45
C LEU A 5 -88.00 -5.90 38.84
N LEU A 6 -86.88 -6.14 39.47
CA LEU A 6 -85.56 -5.76 38.96
C LEU A 6 -85.05 -6.93 38.11
N SER A 7 -85.00 -6.71 36.79
CA SER A 7 -84.45 -7.67 35.83
C SER A 7 -82.97 -7.52 35.78
N LEU A 8 -82.19 -8.57 36.18
CA LEU A 8 -80.74 -8.64 36.07
C LEU A 8 -80.32 -9.11 34.69
N LEU A 9 -79.80 -8.19 33.88
CA LEU A 9 -79.27 -8.49 32.57
C LEU A 9 -77.84 -9.03 32.73
N VAL A 10 -77.65 -10.34 32.57
CA VAL A 10 -76.31 -10.97 32.51
C VAL A 10 -75.76 -10.80 31.12
N VAL A 11 -74.77 -9.91 30.94
CA VAL A 11 -74.03 -9.77 29.72
C VAL A 11 -72.83 -10.82 29.77
N THR A 12 -73.07 -11.89 29.03
CA THR A 12 -71.98 -12.86 28.76
C THR A 12 -71.03 -12.29 27.66
N THR A 13 -69.89 -11.77 28.07
CA THR A 13 -68.79 -11.44 27.14
C THR A 13 -68.16 -12.74 26.61
N LEU A 14 -68.47 -13.04 25.37
CA LEU A 14 -67.75 -14.13 24.64
C LEU A 14 -66.33 -13.65 24.33
N VAL A 15 -65.34 -14.11 25.10
CA VAL A 15 -63.91 -13.91 24.76
C VAL A 15 -63.59 -14.84 23.60
N LEU A 16 -63.54 -14.27 22.37
CA LEU A 16 -62.95 -14.96 21.23
C LEU A 16 -61.46 -15.05 21.51
N VAL A 17 -60.99 -16.19 22.00
CA VAL A 17 -59.57 -16.54 21.95
C VAL A 17 -59.22 -16.74 20.48
N GLY A 18 -58.60 -15.73 19.89
CA GLY A 18 -58.02 -15.86 18.56
C GLY A 18 -56.99 -16.98 18.60
N CYS A 19 -57.22 -18.03 17.82
CA CYS A 19 -56.21 -19.04 17.57
C CYS A 19 -55.16 -18.37 16.68
N GLU A 20 -54.09 -17.85 17.28
CA GLU A 20 -52.90 -17.49 16.49
C GLU A 20 -52.41 -18.76 15.78
N PRO A 21 -52.07 -18.67 14.48
CA PRO A 21 -51.51 -19.83 13.80
C PRO A 21 -50.27 -20.30 14.54
N PRO A 22 -50.05 -21.61 14.65
CA PRO A 22 -48.87 -22.13 15.32
C PRO A 22 -47.61 -21.55 14.70
N VAL A 23 -46.75 -20.93 15.51
CA VAL A 23 -45.49 -20.38 15.07
C VAL A 23 -44.68 -21.55 14.52
N LYS A 24 -44.34 -21.48 13.21
CA LYS A 24 -43.58 -22.51 12.54
C LYS A 24 -42.16 -22.50 13.13
N THR A 25 -41.68 -23.64 13.60
CA THR A 25 -40.30 -23.77 14.01
C THR A 25 -39.39 -23.78 12.77
N GLU A 26 -38.37 -22.97 12.80
CA GLU A 26 -37.37 -22.85 11.72
C GLU A 26 -35.96 -22.88 12.28
N ILE A 27 -35.03 -23.45 11.52
CA ILE A 27 -33.59 -23.41 11.78
C ILE A 27 -32.91 -22.66 10.66
N THR A 28 -32.03 -21.71 10.98
CA THR A 28 -31.17 -21.00 10.03
C THR A 28 -29.71 -21.28 10.34
N ILE A 29 -28.86 -21.18 9.30
CA ILE A 29 -27.41 -21.37 9.39
C ILE A 29 -26.71 -20.09 8.93
N ASP A 30 -25.63 -19.74 9.59
CA ASP A 30 -24.79 -18.58 9.23
C ASP A 30 -23.31 -18.95 9.35
N PRO A 31 -22.51 -18.70 8.28
CA PRO A 31 -22.91 -18.27 6.93
C PRO A 31 -23.58 -19.39 6.09
N THR A 32 -24.34 -19.00 5.06
CA THR A 32 -24.96 -19.96 4.11
C THR A 32 -24.02 -20.44 3.02
N THR A 33 -22.88 -19.77 2.84
CA THR A 33 -21.79 -20.16 1.93
C THR A 33 -20.45 -19.94 2.60
N LEU A 34 -19.48 -20.82 2.35
CA LEU A 34 -18.16 -20.79 2.97
C LEU A 34 -17.10 -21.20 1.96
N ASN A 35 -16.10 -20.34 1.73
CA ASN A 35 -14.94 -20.65 0.90
C ASN A 35 -13.73 -20.89 1.78
N LEU A 36 -13.09 -22.04 1.65
CA LEU A 36 -11.96 -22.48 2.46
C LEU A 36 -10.83 -22.99 1.57
N LEU A 37 -9.62 -22.91 2.07
CA LEU A 37 -8.49 -23.64 1.52
C LEU A 37 -8.31 -24.96 2.27
N VAL A 38 -7.78 -25.97 1.59
CA VAL A 38 -7.44 -27.26 2.22
C VAL A 38 -6.68 -27.03 3.52
N GLY A 39 -7.17 -27.64 4.61
CA GLY A 39 -6.65 -27.51 5.97
C GLY A 39 -7.21 -26.34 6.78
N ASP A 40 -8.06 -25.48 6.23
CA ASP A 40 -8.76 -24.45 6.98
C ASP A 40 -9.86 -25.04 7.88
N THR A 41 -10.18 -24.30 8.91
CA THR A 41 -11.31 -24.58 9.82
C THR A 41 -12.18 -23.34 9.96
N SER A 42 -13.49 -23.55 10.03
CA SER A 42 -14.46 -22.47 10.32
C SER A 42 -15.60 -23.02 11.17
N VAL A 43 -16.26 -22.14 11.90
CA VAL A 43 -17.40 -22.53 12.74
C VAL A 43 -18.67 -21.96 12.13
N LEU A 44 -19.64 -22.82 11.87
CA LEU A 44 -20.99 -22.44 11.47
C LEU A 44 -21.86 -22.25 12.71
N SER A 45 -22.68 -21.23 12.72
CA SER A 45 -23.67 -20.98 13.77
C SER A 45 -25.08 -21.29 13.28
N THR A 46 -25.96 -21.71 14.18
CA THR A 46 -27.39 -21.90 13.89
C THR A 46 -28.25 -21.09 14.82
N THR A 47 -29.39 -20.65 14.32
CA THR A 47 -30.43 -20.00 15.12
C THR A 47 -31.74 -20.75 14.91
N ILE A 48 -32.39 -21.14 16.04
CA ILE A 48 -33.70 -21.78 16.04
C ILE A 48 -34.74 -20.74 16.42
N THR A 49 -35.84 -20.66 15.67
CA THR A 49 -36.96 -19.74 15.92
C THR A 49 -38.25 -20.53 16.10
N PRO A 50 -39.05 -20.29 17.16
CA PRO A 50 -38.82 -19.30 18.21
C PRO A 50 -37.70 -19.70 19.19
N ALA A 51 -37.08 -18.71 19.84
CA ALA A 51 -35.86 -18.87 20.66
C ALA A 51 -36.06 -19.71 21.95
N GLU A 52 -37.31 -19.96 22.34
CA GLU A 52 -37.67 -20.78 23.49
C GLU A 52 -37.49 -22.28 23.23
N ILE A 53 -37.30 -22.67 21.97
CA ILE A 53 -37.10 -24.07 21.59
C ILE A 53 -35.64 -24.46 21.82
N ILE A 54 -35.43 -25.32 22.77
CA ILE A 54 -34.12 -25.95 23.02
C ILE A 54 -34.15 -27.31 22.33
N ALA A 55 -33.40 -27.41 21.21
CA ALA A 55 -33.27 -28.65 20.47
C ALA A 55 -31.79 -28.94 20.13
N GLU A 56 -31.44 -30.22 20.09
CA GLU A 56 -30.12 -30.64 19.64
C GLU A 56 -30.01 -30.49 18.12
N VAL A 57 -28.94 -29.81 17.69
CA VAL A 57 -28.62 -29.66 16.27
C VAL A 57 -27.73 -30.80 15.83
N VAL A 58 -28.17 -31.54 14.83
CA VAL A 58 -27.38 -32.61 14.22
C VAL A 58 -26.75 -32.11 12.93
N TRP A 59 -25.44 -32.20 12.86
CA TRP A 59 -24.66 -31.78 11.74
C TRP A 59 -24.28 -32.94 10.81
N SER A 60 -24.28 -32.71 9.50
CA SER A 60 -23.83 -33.68 8.52
C SER A 60 -23.18 -33.00 7.31
N SER A 61 -22.28 -33.75 6.66
CA SER A 61 -21.64 -33.35 5.40
C SER A 61 -22.10 -34.25 4.26
N SER A 62 -22.44 -33.69 3.13
CA SER A 62 -22.77 -34.45 1.91
C SER A 62 -21.54 -35.12 1.31
N ASN A 63 -20.32 -34.64 1.61
CA ASN A 63 -19.07 -35.22 1.16
C ASN A 63 -17.96 -34.97 2.21
N SER A 64 -17.79 -35.89 3.13
CA SER A 64 -16.77 -35.81 4.18
C SER A 64 -15.33 -35.93 3.68
N ALA A 65 -15.12 -36.36 2.43
CA ALA A 65 -13.79 -36.33 1.81
C ALA A 65 -13.38 -34.90 1.39
N VAL A 66 -14.35 -33.98 1.16
CA VAL A 66 -14.12 -32.59 0.84
C VAL A 66 -14.14 -31.73 2.08
N ALA A 67 -15.18 -31.84 2.91
CA ALA A 67 -15.29 -31.10 4.16
C ALA A 67 -16.00 -31.95 5.22
N THR A 68 -15.46 -31.99 6.43
CA THR A 68 -16.09 -32.60 7.62
C THR A 68 -16.71 -31.54 8.50
N VAL A 69 -17.66 -31.94 9.36
CA VAL A 69 -18.23 -31.07 10.38
C VAL A 69 -18.35 -31.85 11.69
N ASP A 70 -18.03 -31.21 12.81
CA ASP A 70 -18.20 -31.79 14.13
C ASP A 70 -19.56 -31.41 14.77
N ALA A 71 -19.82 -31.93 15.99
CA ALA A 71 -21.07 -31.65 16.71
C ALA A 71 -21.25 -30.18 17.14
N ASN A 72 -20.20 -29.37 17.09
CA ASN A 72 -20.22 -27.95 17.43
C ASN A 72 -20.37 -27.03 16.18
N GLY A 73 -20.54 -27.64 15.00
CA GLY A 73 -20.58 -26.88 13.75
C GLY A 73 -19.21 -26.47 13.21
N THR A 74 -18.10 -27.03 13.75
CA THR A 74 -16.76 -26.77 13.23
C THR A 74 -16.54 -27.55 11.94
N VAL A 75 -16.37 -26.82 10.84
CA VAL A 75 -16.07 -27.37 9.52
C VAL A 75 -14.57 -27.44 9.34
N VAL A 76 -14.06 -28.57 8.82
CA VAL A 76 -12.66 -28.77 8.43
C VAL A 76 -12.60 -29.07 6.93
N ALA A 77 -11.86 -28.27 6.17
CA ALA A 77 -11.62 -28.47 4.75
C ALA A 77 -10.55 -29.56 4.52
N MET A 78 -10.92 -30.65 3.85
CA MET A 78 -10.09 -31.85 3.69
C MET A 78 -9.43 -31.94 2.32
N ALA A 79 -10.18 -31.68 1.25
CA ALA A 79 -9.69 -31.74 -0.13
C ALA A 79 -10.50 -30.79 -1.02
N GLU A 80 -9.95 -30.43 -2.18
CA GLU A 80 -10.60 -29.60 -3.19
C GLU A 80 -11.95 -30.16 -3.61
N GLY A 81 -12.97 -29.31 -3.74
CA GLY A 81 -14.31 -29.67 -4.15
C GLY A 81 -15.39 -28.86 -3.46
N THR A 82 -16.63 -29.36 -3.53
CA THR A 82 -17.78 -28.75 -2.88
C THR A 82 -18.51 -29.77 -2.01
N ALA A 83 -18.91 -29.36 -0.82
CA ALA A 83 -19.73 -30.14 0.11
C ALA A 83 -20.83 -29.27 0.69
N ASN A 84 -22.02 -29.84 0.91
CA ASN A 84 -23.10 -29.22 1.65
C ASN A 84 -23.02 -29.65 3.12
N ILE A 85 -22.87 -28.71 4.02
CA ILE A 85 -22.97 -28.93 5.45
C ILE A 85 -24.39 -28.63 5.87
N THR A 86 -25.09 -29.60 6.41
CA THR A 86 -26.50 -29.53 6.78
C THR A 86 -26.64 -29.54 8.30
N ALA A 87 -27.40 -28.59 8.82
CA ALA A 87 -27.85 -28.55 10.20
C ALA A 87 -29.34 -28.98 10.24
N SER A 88 -29.66 -29.98 11.06
CA SER A 88 -31.01 -30.49 11.21
C SER A 88 -31.42 -30.58 12.66
N VAL A 89 -32.71 -30.34 12.90
CA VAL A 89 -33.40 -30.50 14.17
C VAL A 89 -34.60 -31.41 13.92
N GLU A 90 -34.91 -32.31 14.85
CA GLU A 90 -36.03 -33.23 14.69
C GLU A 90 -37.37 -32.49 14.48
N GLY A 91 -38.07 -32.85 13.40
CA GLY A 91 -39.37 -32.24 13.06
C GLY A 91 -39.29 -30.85 12.41
N VAL A 92 -38.10 -30.36 12.06
CA VAL A 92 -37.88 -29.06 11.40
C VAL A 92 -37.21 -29.27 10.04
N ASP A 93 -37.57 -28.48 9.04
CA ASP A 93 -36.91 -28.50 7.73
C ASP A 93 -35.42 -28.14 7.90
N PRO A 94 -34.47 -28.95 7.40
CA PRO A 94 -33.05 -28.71 7.59
C PRO A 94 -32.56 -27.49 6.81
N THR A 95 -31.48 -26.86 7.28
CA THR A 95 -30.79 -25.77 6.59
C THR A 95 -29.39 -26.18 6.17
N THR A 96 -28.83 -25.51 5.14
CA THR A 96 -27.58 -25.96 4.52
C THR A 96 -26.64 -24.78 4.25
N CYS A 97 -25.34 -24.99 4.54
CA CYS A 97 -24.23 -24.13 4.10
C CYS A 97 -23.48 -24.83 2.94
N VAL A 98 -23.25 -24.14 1.84
CA VAL A 98 -22.44 -24.62 0.73
C VAL A 98 -20.98 -24.30 1.03
N VAL A 99 -20.14 -25.32 1.19
CA VAL A 99 -18.70 -25.20 1.44
C VAL A 99 -17.94 -25.52 0.17
N THR A 100 -17.19 -24.55 -0.35
CA THR A 100 -16.25 -24.73 -1.44
C THR A 100 -14.83 -24.78 -0.86
N VAL A 101 -14.09 -25.81 -1.20
CA VAL A 101 -12.71 -26.00 -0.77
C VAL A 101 -11.79 -25.89 -1.98
N GLU A 102 -10.78 -25.06 -1.90
CA GLU A 102 -9.75 -24.88 -2.92
C GLU A 102 -8.39 -25.35 -2.40
N ASN A 103 -7.51 -25.76 -3.31
CA ASN A 103 -6.13 -26.06 -2.96
C ASN A 103 -5.37 -24.77 -2.60
N ILE A 104 -4.32 -24.91 -1.78
CA ILE A 104 -3.39 -23.81 -1.55
C ILE A 104 -2.71 -23.48 -2.88
N PRO A 105 -2.65 -22.18 -3.26
CA PRO A 105 -2.00 -21.77 -4.49
C PRO A 105 -0.54 -22.24 -4.60
N THR A 106 -0.10 -22.55 -5.81
CA THR A 106 1.28 -23.00 -6.09
C THR A 106 2.26 -21.84 -6.24
N SER A 107 1.77 -20.61 -6.29
CA SER A 107 2.55 -19.37 -6.25
C SER A 107 1.70 -18.21 -5.75
N PHE A 108 2.35 -17.13 -5.34
CA PHE A 108 1.71 -15.93 -4.79
C PHE A 108 2.29 -14.68 -5.46
N PRO A 109 1.50 -13.60 -5.60
CA PRO A 109 2.04 -12.31 -6.03
C PRO A 109 3.20 -11.88 -5.15
N ARG A 110 4.27 -11.38 -5.76
CA ARG A 110 5.48 -10.97 -5.07
C ARG A 110 5.56 -9.45 -4.99
N LYS A 111 5.78 -8.95 -3.78
CA LYS A 111 6.28 -7.60 -3.55
C LYS A 111 7.78 -7.65 -3.30
N HIS A 112 8.51 -6.74 -3.92
CA HIS A 112 9.95 -6.70 -3.82
C HIS A 112 10.40 -5.79 -2.67
N LEU A 113 11.40 -6.22 -1.91
CA LEU A 113 11.99 -5.41 -0.84
C LEU A 113 13.23 -4.69 -1.34
N ILE A 114 13.28 -3.38 -1.12
CA ILE A 114 14.48 -2.55 -1.28
C ILE A 114 14.91 -2.09 0.11
N GLU A 115 16.07 -2.56 0.55
CA GLU A 115 16.74 -2.07 1.75
C GLU A 115 17.77 -1.02 1.32
N HIS A 116 17.49 0.24 1.58
CA HIS A 116 18.35 1.38 1.28
C HIS A 116 19.22 1.71 2.49
N PHE A 117 20.49 2.00 2.27
CA PHE A 117 21.46 2.34 3.30
C PHE A 117 21.98 3.75 3.08
N THR A 118 21.81 4.60 4.11
CA THR A 118 21.99 6.05 4.04
C THR A 118 22.56 6.60 5.35
N GLY A 119 22.79 7.91 5.40
CA GLY A 119 23.16 8.64 6.61
C GLY A 119 23.09 10.16 6.35
N ASP A 120 22.83 10.93 7.39
CA ASP A 120 22.65 12.38 7.31
C ASP A 120 23.90 13.13 6.81
N GLY A 121 25.11 12.62 7.10
CA GLY A 121 26.38 13.15 6.63
C GLY A 121 26.74 12.77 5.20
N CYS A 122 25.99 11.88 4.56
CA CYS A 122 26.27 11.37 3.23
C CYS A 122 25.76 12.31 2.14
N GLY A 123 26.65 13.09 1.52
CA GLY A 123 26.29 14.12 0.53
C GLY A 123 25.77 13.60 -0.81
N TYR A 124 25.97 12.31 -1.13
CA TYR A 124 25.41 11.67 -2.32
C TYR A 124 24.14 10.86 -2.02
N CYS A 125 23.73 10.75 -0.75
CA CYS A 125 22.55 9.98 -0.38
C CYS A 125 21.23 10.57 -0.92
N PRO A 126 21.05 11.88 -1.03
CA PRO A 126 19.88 12.44 -1.71
C PRO A 126 19.70 11.94 -3.15
N GLU A 127 20.78 11.82 -3.93
CA GLU A 127 20.75 11.26 -5.28
C GLU A 127 20.22 9.82 -5.28
N GLY A 128 20.70 8.99 -4.34
CA GLY A 128 20.22 7.64 -4.16
C GLY A 128 18.73 7.59 -3.84
N MET A 129 18.24 8.48 -2.99
CA MET A 129 16.81 8.59 -2.64
C MET A 129 15.96 8.99 -3.85
N PHE A 130 16.47 9.88 -4.73
CA PHE A 130 15.80 10.22 -5.99
C PHE A 130 15.65 9.01 -6.90
N ALA A 131 16.74 8.26 -7.12
CA ALA A 131 16.69 7.07 -7.96
C ALA A 131 15.71 6.02 -7.42
N LEU A 132 15.64 5.86 -6.10
CA LEU A 132 14.69 4.99 -5.44
C LEU A 132 13.25 5.48 -5.61
N ALA A 133 13.00 6.77 -5.44
CA ALA A 133 11.68 7.36 -5.65
C ALA A 133 11.23 7.18 -7.09
N GLU A 134 12.10 7.47 -8.08
CA GLU A 134 11.81 7.25 -9.49
C GLU A 134 11.46 5.79 -9.76
N TYR A 135 12.29 4.88 -9.28
CA TYR A 135 12.09 3.46 -9.53
C TYR A 135 10.79 2.94 -8.91
N THR A 136 10.54 3.25 -7.63
CA THR A 136 9.38 2.71 -6.91
C THR A 136 8.06 3.36 -7.27
N GLN A 137 8.06 4.58 -7.81
CA GLN A 137 6.84 5.30 -8.17
C GLN A 137 6.51 5.18 -9.67
N ASN A 138 7.51 5.16 -10.54
CA ASN A 138 7.30 5.26 -11.99
C ASN A 138 7.69 3.99 -12.75
N ILE A 139 8.56 3.14 -12.21
CA ILE A 139 9.07 1.96 -12.92
C ILE A 139 8.50 0.66 -12.35
N ASN A 140 8.58 0.47 -11.02
CA ASN A 140 8.08 -0.73 -10.36
C ASN A 140 7.38 -0.39 -9.05
N THR A 141 6.07 -0.24 -9.12
CA THR A 141 5.22 0.12 -7.97
C THR A 141 5.00 -1.03 -6.97
N SER A 142 5.40 -2.26 -7.30
CA SER A 142 5.33 -3.40 -6.39
C SER A 142 6.51 -3.45 -5.39
N CYS A 143 7.38 -2.45 -5.39
CA CYS A 143 8.53 -2.40 -4.50
C CYS A 143 8.21 -1.73 -3.17
N ILE A 144 8.62 -2.37 -2.10
CA ILE A 144 8.60 -1.85 -0.73
C ILE A 144 10.00 -1.34 -0.42
N TRP A 145 10.12 -0.05 -0.12
CA TRP A 145 11.39 0.57 0.23
C TRP A 145 11.47 0.88 1.73
N VAL A 146 12.54 0.43 2.38
CA VAL A 146 12.92 0.79 3.76
C VAL A 146 14.30 1.44 3.75
N SER A 147 14.51 2.48 4.58
CA SER A 147 15.79 3.17 4.71
C SER A 147 16.43 2.85 6.05
N HIS A 148 17.65 2.34 6.01
CA HIS A 148 18.51 2.06 7.16
C HIS A 148 19.59 3.13 7.24
N HIS A 149 19.65 3.87 8.34
CA HIS A 149 20.76 4.78 8.59
C HIS A 149 21.97 3.99 9.04
N TYR A 150 22.79 3.62 8.05
CA TYR A 150 23.99 2.79 8.19
C TYR A 150 24.88 2.87 6.95
N GLY A 151 26.19 2.70 7.15
CA GLY A 151 27.18 2.58 6.07
C GLY A 151 27.98 3.84 5.81
N TYR A 152 27.68 4.95 6.49
CA TYR A 152 28.44 6.21 6.40
C TYR A 152 28.83 6.73 7.78
N ASN A 153 27.90 7.35 8.50
CA ASN A 153 28.08 7.84 9.87
C ASN A 153 26.92 7.36 10.73
N ASN A 154 27.08 7.44 12.05
CA ASN A 154 25.96 7.30 12.97
C ASN A 154 25.29 8.67 13.11
N ASP A 155 23.98 8.68 13.00
CA ASP A 155 23.12 9.84 13.16
C ASP A 155 21.93 9.51 14.09
N GLU A 156 21.01 10.45 14.27
CA GLU A 156 19.87 10.30 15.19
C GLU A 156 18.90 9.16 14.81
N TYR A 157 18.95 8.69 13.56
CA TYR A 157 18.10 7.58 13.05
C TYR A 157 18.82 6.23 13.00
N THR A 158 20.08 6.19 13.40
CA THR A 158 20.86 4.95 13.41
C THR A 158 20.38 4.02 14.53
N ILE A 159 20.02 2.79 14.17
CA ILE A 159 19.69 1.72 15.12
C ILE A 159 20.65 0.54 14.95
N ASN A 160 20.86 -0.22 16.03
CA ASN A 160 21.80 -1.35 16.02
C ASN A 160 21.44 -2.45 15.02
N GLU A 161 20.15 -2.66 14.81
CA GLU A 161 19.60 -3.66 13.88
C GLU A 161 20.00 -3.34 12.43
N SER A 162 20.03 -2.05 12.05
CA SER A 162 20.43 -1.59 10.71
C SER A 162 21.86 -2.03 10.36
N SER A 163 22.77 -2.07 11.32
CA SER A 163 24.14 -2.53 11.09
C SER A 163 24.23 -4.03 10.77
N LYS A 164 23.40 -4.84 11.43
CA LYS A 164 23.32 -6.29 11.18
C LYS A 164 22.72 -6.58 9.82
N ILE A 165 21.64 -5.83 9.45
CA ILE A 165 20.97 -5.94 8.15
C ILE A 165 21.94 -5.53 7.02
N GLY A 166 22.61 -4.39 7.17
CA GLY A 166 23.58 -3.92 6.19
C GLY A 166 24.80 -4.86 6.04
N GLY A 167 25.30 -5.38 7.16
CA GLY A 167 26.37 -6.36 7.16
C GLY A 167 26.01 -7.66 6.42
N ALA A 168 24.78 -8.16 6.57
CA ALA A 168 24.28 -9.33 5.86
C ALA A 168 24.20 -9.11 4.33
N SER A 169 24.01 -7.87 3.91
CA SER A 169 23.96 -7.45 2.50
C SER A 169 25.34 -7.03 1.95
N GLY A 170 26.38 -6.98 2.80
CA GLY A 170 27.74 -6.59 2.41
C GLY A 170 27.89 -5.10 2.16
N VAL A 171 27.10 -4.27 2.86
CA VAL A 171 27.17 -2.80 2.76
C VAL A 171 28.44 -2.30 3.43
N ASN A 172 29.21 -1.51 2.70
CA ASN A 172 30.47 -0.91 3.14
C ASN A 172 30.55 0.61 2.91
N GLY A 173 29.41 1.24 2.58
CA GLY A 173 29.31 2.68 2.32
C GLY A 173 27.88 3.08 2.05
N ALA A 174 27.65 4.39 1.86
CA ALA A 174 26.36 4.95 1.47
C ALA A 174 26.55 6.01 0.36
N PRO A 175 25.54 6.22 -0.54
CA PRO A 175 24.29 5.46 -0.64
C PRO A 175 24.51 4.06 -1.20
N ASN A 176 23.86 3.09 -0.61
CA ASN A 176 23.82 1.71 -1.09
C ASN A 176 22.40 1.14 -0.95
N MET A 177 22.10 0.05 -1.64
CA MET A 177 20.86 -0.68 -1.48
C MET A 177 21.03 -2.16 -1.74
N ALA A 178 20.11 -2.95 -1.18
CA ALA A 178 19.94 -4.36 -1.53
C ALA A 178 18.54 -4.58 -2.10
N PHE A 179 18.44 -5.18 -3.28
CA PHE A 179 17.18 -5.54 -3.91
C PHE A 179 16.88 -7.02 -3.65
N ASN A 180 15.87 -7.32 -2.83
CA ASN A 180 15.54 -8.68 -2.36
C ASN A 180 16.75 -9.44 -1.81
N ARG A 181 17.80 -8.79 -1.35
CA ARG A 181 19.08 -9.41 -0.99
C ARG A 181 19.64 -10.36 -2.06
N THR A 182 19.38 -10.02 -3.33
CA THR A 182 19.82 -10.78 -4.51
C THR A 182 21.03 -10.09 -5.16
N LYS A 183 21.95 -10.88 -5.70
CA LYS A 183 23.11 -10.34 -6.45
C LYS A 183 22.65 -9.82 -7.81
N MET A 184 22.33 -8.54 -7.90
CA MET A 184 21.89 -7.90 -9.15
C MET A 184 23.08 -7.62 -10.08
N MET A 185 24.18 -7.14 -9.50
CA MET A 185 25.39 -6.76 -10.24
C MET A 185 26.57 -7.56 -9.76
N GLY A 186 27.17 -8.37 -10.64
CA GLY A 186 28.36 -9.14 -10.33
C GLY A 186 28.19 -10.08 -9.12
N THR A 187 29.09 -9.97 -8.15
CA THR A 187 29.14 -10.84 -6.96
C THR A 187 28.54 -10.23 -5.70
N THR A 188 28.22 -8.92 -5.72
CA THR A 188 27.74 -8.17 -4.55
C THR A 188 26.22 -8.15 -4.49
N ILE A 189 25.66 -8.15 -3.27
CA ILE A 189 24.23 -7.91 -3.01
C ILE A 189 23.96 -6.41 -2.99
N ALA A 190 24.80 -5.67 -2.25
CA ALA A 190 24.68 -4.23 -2.15
C ALA A 190 25.25 -3.52 -3.38
N PHE A 191 24.53 -2.51 -3.87
CA PHE A 191 24.95 -1.66 -5.00
C PHE A 191 24.34 -0.26 -4.89
N HIS A 192 24.86 0.69 -5.67
CA HIS A 192 24.42 2.08 -5.63
C HIS A 192 22.98 2.22 -6.22
N PRO A 193 22.04 2.92 -5.54
CA PRO A 193 20.66 3.08 -6.00
C PRO A 193 20.51 3.68 -7.39
N GLY A 194 21.43 4.55 -7.81
CA GLY A 194 21.43 5.15 -9.14
C GLY A 194 21.40 4.14 -10.30
N TYR A 195 21.84 2.91 -10.07
CA TYR A 195 21.72 1.86 -11.10
C TYR A 195 20.29 1.42 -11.39
N LEU A 196 19.34 1.65 -10.49
CA LEU A 196 17.92 1.32 -10.72
C LEU A 196 17.32 2.04 -11.93
N VAL A 197 17.82 3.23 -12.24
CA VAL A 197 17.31 4.07 -13.34
C VAL A 197 18.22 4.03 -14.59
N VAL A 198 19.21 3.13 -14.62
CA VAL A 198 20.07 2.89 -15.79
C VAL A 198 19.38 1.92 -16.74
N ASP A 199 19.58 2.14 -18.07
CA ASP A 199 19.02 1.27 -19.11
C ASP A 199 19.44 -0.19 -18.93
N GLY A 200 18.50 -1.11 -19.13
CA GLY A 200 18.70 -2.55 -18.96
C GLY A 200 18.64 -3.06 -17.50
N MET A 201 18.51 -2.18 -16.50
CA MET A 201 18.40 -2.63 -15.11
C MET A 201 17.03 -3.25 -14.82
N ALA A 202 15.94 -2.73 -15.39
CA ALA A 202 14.60 -3.30 -15.23
C ALA A 202 14.57 -4.76 -15.73
N GLU A 203 15.16 -5.03 -16.90
CA GLU A 203 15.29 -6.37 -17.47
C GLU A 203 16.18 -7.27 -16.61
N THR A 204 17.29 -6.71 -16.08
CA THR A 204 18.17 -7.43 -15.15
C THR A 204 17.43 -7.86 -13.90
N ILE A 205 16.62 -6.97 -13.31
CA ILE A 205 15.82 -7.28 -12.14
C ILE A 205 14.76 -8.33 -12.48
N ALA A 206 14.01 -8.15 -13.58
CA ALA A 206 13.00 -9.10 -14.02
C ALA A 206 13.57 -10.51 -14.27
N SER A 207 14.80 -10.61 -14.80
CA SER A 207 15.47 -11.90 -15.03
C SER A 207 15.93 -12.61 -13.74
N LYS A 208 16.14 -11.86 -12.66
CA LYS A 208 16.69 -12.39 -11.38
C LYS A 208 15.65 -12.46 -10.26
N CYS A 209 14.58 -11.71 -10.38
CA CYS A 209 13.50 -11.63 -9.39
C CYS A 209 12.16 -11.80 -10.11
N ALA A 210 11.61 -13.00 -10.08
CA ALA A 210 10.27 -13.26 -10.59
C ALA A 210 9.21 -12.42 -9.80
N ASN A 211 8.11 -12.10 -10.46
CA ASN A 211 6.96 -11.43 -9.86
C ASN A 211 6.07 -12.38 -9.03
N GLU A 212 6.45 -13.63 -8.96
CA GLU A 212 5.80 -14.66 -8.14
C GLU A 212 6.74 -15.15 -7.04
N ALA A 213 6.15 -15.55 -5.93
CA ALA A 213 6.84 -16.05 -4.75
C ALA A 213 6.27 -17.42 -4.32
N GLU A 214 7.08 -18.21 -3.65
CA GLU A 214 6.66 -19.49 -3.08
C GLU A 214 5.89 -19.36 -1.77
N ALA A 215 5.78 -18.17 -1.21
CA ALA A 215 5.01 -17.91 -0.01
C ALA A 215 4.41 -16.50 -0.01
N SER A 216 3.23 -16.37 0.59
CA SER A 216 2.58 -15.08 0.84
C SER A 216 3.00 -14.49 2.17
N VAL A 217 2.83 -13.17 2.33
CA VAL A 217 2.97 -12.43 3.59
C VAL A 217 1.71 -11.59 3.79
N VAL A 218 1.06 -11.74 4.92
CA VAL A 218 -0.15 -10.98 5.29
C VAL A 218 0.09 -10.34 6.66
N ILE A 219 -0.17 -9.05 6.76
CA ILE A 219 -0.05 -8.26 7.98
C ILE A 219 -1.44 -7.88 8.47
N ASN A 220 -1.78 -8.29 9.68
CA ASN A 220 -2.95 -7.79 10.39
C ASN A 220 -2.46 -7.09 11.66
N HIS A 221 -3.06 -5.96 12.02
CA HIS A 221 -2.69 -5.27 13.24
C HIS A 221 -3.87 -4.56 13.88
N THR A 222 -3.72 -4.30 15.18
CA THR A 222 -4.52 -3.34 15.91
C THR A 222 -3.60 -2.31 16.54
N TYR A 223 -4.00 -1.05 16.50
CA TYR A 223 -3.26 0.03 17.15
C TYR A 223 -4.19 0.91 17.94
N ASN A 224 -3.90 1.04 19.23
CA ASN A 224 -4.68 1.87 20.14
C ASN A 224 -3.81 2.33 21.33
N ALA A 225 -3.92 3.58 21.73
CA ALA A 225 -3.20 4.14 22.88
C ALA A 225 -1.69 3.80 22.89
N ASN A 226 -1.01 3.99 21.75
CA ASN A 226 0.40 3.66 21.50
C ASN A 226 0.74 2.17 21.55
N GLN A 227 -0.21 1.30 21.84
CA GLN A 227 -0.02 -0.16 21.83
C GLN A 227 -0.31 -0.70 20.42
N LEU A 228 0.67 -1.37 19.84
CA LEU A 228 0.60 -2.05 18.57
C LEU A 228 0.64 -3.56 18.79
N ASP A 229 -0.39 -4.26 18.36
CA ASP A 229 -0.43 -5.71 18.25
C ASP A 229 -0.44 -6.09 16.77
N VAL A 230 0.54 -6.89 16.35
CA VAL A 230 0.73 -7.31 14.96
C VAL A 230 0.66 -8.81 14.84
N LYS A 231 -0.11 -9.31 13.90
CA LYS A 231 -0.11 -10.71 13.51
C LYS A 231 0.34 -10.82 12.05
N ILE A 232 1.50 -11.44 11.85
CA ILE A 232 1.97 -11.81 10.51
C ILE A 232 1.57 -13.25 10.25
N SER A 233 1.07 -13.53 9.05
CA SER A 233 0.73 -14.88 8.62
C SER A 233 1.00 -15.03 7.13
N GLY A 234 0.98 -16.28 6.65
CA GLY A 234 1.11 -16.54 5.22
C GLY A 234 0.91 -18.01 4.87
N LEU A 235 0.71 -18.23 3.58
CA LEU A 235 0.63 -19.54 2.96
C LEU A 235 1.96 -19.85 2.26
N VAL A 236 2.28 -21.13 2.16
CA VAL A 236 3.50 -21.64 1.53
C VAL A 236 3.11 -22.64 0.46
N ALA A 237 3.57 -22.41 -0.78
CA ALA A 237 3.24 -23.26 -1.92
C ALA A 237 3.85 -24.66 -1.81
N ASN A 238 5.10 -24.75 -1.34
CA ASN A 238 5.80 -26.01 -1.21
C ASN A 238 5.53 -26.66 0.16
N PRO A 239 4.85 -27.82 0.24
CA PRO A 239 4.54 -28.50 1.49
C PRO A 239 5.78 -29.03 2.25
N GLU A 240 6.93 -29.15 1.59
CA GLU A 240 8.18 -29.64 2.19
C GLU A 240 8.93 -28.54 2.99
N VAL A 241 8.51 -27.27 2.87
CA VAL A 241 9.11 -26.18 3.62
C VAL A 241 8.56 -26.17 5.04
N ASN A 242 9.45 -26.27 6.03
CA ASN A 242 9.07 -26.38 7.43
C ASN A 242 9.31 -25.09 8.23
N GLU A 243 10.11 -24.16 7.73
CA GLU A 243 10.44 -22.93 8.45
C GLU A 243 11.00 -21.83 7.54
N TYR A 244 10.79 -20.59 7.97
CA TYR A 244 11.38 -19.37 7.41
C TYR A 244 11.93 -18.48 8.53
N LEU A 245 12.71 -17.47 8.14
CA LEU A 245 13.00 -16.32 8.99
C LEU A 245 12.04 -15.19 8.62
N LEU A 246 11.33 -14.68 9.61
CA LEU A 246 10.42 -13.54 9.48
C LEU A 246 11.04 -12.31 10.12
N THR A 247 11.21 -11.24 9.36
CA THR A 247 11.61 -9.92 9.86
C THR A 247 10.42 -8.96 9.79
N VAL A 248 10.19 -8.22 10.88
CA VAL A 248 9.13 -7.22 10.97
C VAL A 248 9.74 -5.89 11.40
N ILE A 249 9.49 -4.85 10.62
CA ILE A 249 10.04 -3.51 10.79
C ILE A 249 8.89 -2.52 10.95
N VAL A 250 9.05 -1.53 11.82
CA VAL A 250 8.28 -0.29 11.78
C VAL A 250 9.17 0.79 11.17
N LYS A 251 8.72 1.37 10.07
CA LYS A 251 9.35 2.53 9.44
C LYS A 251 8.46 3.76 9.57
N GLU A 252 9.08 4.92 9.61
CA GLU A 252 8.38 6.22 9.67
C GLU A 252 8.81 7.10 8.49
N ASN A 253 7.86 7.79 7.90
CA ASN A 253 8.09 8.72 6.81
C ASN A 253 8.18 10.15 7.33
N GLY A 254 8.87 11.00 6.56
CA GLY A 254 8.81 12.43 6.79
C GLY A 254 9.52 12.91 8.06
N LEU A 255 10.56 12.23 8.48
CA LEU A 255 11.38 12.67 9.61
C LEU A 255 12.25 13.86 9.21
N THR A 256 12.04 14.98 9.89
CA THR A 256 12.86 16.19 9.71
C THR A 256 14.22 16.02 10.35
N GLY A 257 15.28 16.20 9.59
CA GLY A 257 16.64 16.14 10.11
C GLY A 257 17.63 16.87 9.21
N LYS A 258 18.91 16.79 9.58
CA LYS A 258 20.00 17.33 8.76
C LYS A 258 20.31 16.34 7.65
N GLN A 259 20.70 16.85 6.48
CA GLN A 259 21.25 16.05 5.39
C GLN A 259 22.34 16.82 4.66
N ALA A 260 23.50 16.23 4.53
CA ALA A 260 24.50 16.71 3.59
C ALA A 260 24.03 16.45 2.15
N ASP A 261 24.19 17.43 1.29
CA ASP A 261 23.80 17.34 -0.09
C ASP A 261 24.85 18.00 -0.98
N TYR A 262 25.57 17.21 -1.77
CA TYR A 262 26.65 17.70 -2.62
C TYR A 262 26.15 18.09 -4.03
N GLN A 263 25.00 17.65 -4.44
CA GLN A 263 24.50 17.95 -5.79
C GLN A 263 23.70 19.24 -5.86
N TYR A 264 22.80 19.47 -4.88
CA TYR A 264 21.92 20.63 -4.86
C TYR A 264 22.56 21.84 -4.15
N SER A 265 23.57 21.61 -3.33
CA SER A 265 24.30 22.68 -2.63
C SER A 265 25.76 22.81 -3.07
N TRP A 266 26.07 22.48 -4.34
CA TRP A 266 27.41 22.71 -4.88
C TRP A 266 27.92 24.16 -4.68
N LYS A 267 27.03 25.11 -4.49
CA LYS A 267 27.34 26.51 -4.10
C LYS A 267 27.57 26.69 -2.59
N THR A 268 26.99 25.84 -1.75
CA THR A 268 27.10 25.91 -0.29
C THR A 268 27.21 24.49 0.26
N LYS A 269 28.41 23.95 0.31
CA LYS A 269 28.66 22.68 1.01
C LYS A 269 28.18 22.82 2.46
N GLY A 270 27.08 22.18 2.82
CA GLY A 270 26.50 22.27 4.15
C GLY A 270 25.32 21.33 4.34
N PHE A 271 24.96 21.13 5.60
CA PHE A 271 23.75 20.44 5.95
C PHE A 271 22.54 21.33 5.67
N LYS A 272 21.52 20.73 5.08
CA LYS A 272 20.19 21.32 4.92
C LYS A 272 19.20 20.59 5.80
N GLU A 273 18.13 21.23 6.15
CA GLU A 273 16.95 20.55 6.64
C GLU A 273 16.38 19.65 5.53
N PHE A 274 16.16 18.40 5.85
CA PHE A 274 15.78 17.36 4.90
C PHE A 274 14.69 16.46 5.47
N LEU A 275 13.83 15.96 4.58
CA LEU A 275 12.79 15.03 4.91
C LEU A 275 13.30 13.61 4.62
N HIS A 276 13.70 12.90 5.66
CA HIS A 276 14.18 11.53 5.54
C HIS A 276 13.03 10.57 5.27
N PRO A 277 13.00 9.90 4.11
CA PRO A 277 11.90 9.02 3.75
C PRO A 277 12.11 7.61 4.32
N ARG A 278 11.02 6.98 4.76
CA ARG A 278 10.93 5.54 5.03
C ARG A 278 11.97 5.02 6.01
N VAL A 279 12.28 5.82 7.01
CA VAL A 279 13.33 5.52 7.99
C VAL A 279 12.92 4.35 8.87
N THR A 280 13.77 3.34 8.97
CA THR A 280 13.59 2.23 9.90
C THR A 280 13.72 2.72 11.33
N ARG A 281 12.62 2.69 12.10
CA ARG A 281 12.57 3.15 13.50
C ARG A 281 12.88 2.03 14.49
N CYS A 282 12.38 0.83 14.22
CA CYS A 282 12.70 -0.36 14.99
C CYS A 282 12.49 -1.63 14.17
N VAL A 283 13.05 -2.72 14.67
CA VAL A 283 12.82 -4.08 14.17
C VAL A 283 12.19 -4.87 15.31
N LEU A 284 10.97 -5.34 15.11
CA LEU A 284 10.17 -6.04 16.14
C LEU A 284 10.62 -7.48 16.38
N THR A 285 11.40 -8.03 15.47
CA THR A 285 12.03 -9.36 15.51
C THR A 285 13.53 -9.24 15.76
N ALA A 286 14.24 -10.35 15.73
CA ALA A 286 15.70 -10.26 15.51
C ALA A 286 16.00 -9.57 14.18
N ALA A 287 17.11 -8.84 14.08
CA ALA A 287 17.48 -8.02 12.91
C ALA A 287 17.45 -8.79 11.58
N LEU A 288 17.77 -10.07 11.58
CA LEU A 288 17.78 -10.93 10.39
C LEU A 288 16.65 -11.98 10.43
N GLY A 289 15.65 -11.73 11.23
CA GLY A 289 14.43 -12.50 11.34
C GLY A 289 14.42 -13.49 12.52
N ASP A 290 13.22 -13.74 13.02
CA ASP A 290 12.91 -14.81 13.92
C ASP A 290 12.45 -16.03 13.14
N THR A 291 12.80 -17.23 13.61
CA THR A 291 12.28 -18.46 12.99
C THR A 291 10.77 -18.55 13.18
N VAL A 292 10.06 -18.80 12.09
CA VAL A 292 8.64 -19.16 12.07
C VAL A 292 8.48 -20.56 11.48
N LEU A 293 7.77 -21.41 12.21
CA LEU A 293 7.50 -22.79 11.77
C LEU A 293 6.34 -22.78 10.76
N VAL A 294 6.50 -23.56 9.69
CA VAL A 294 5.46 -23.83 8.71
C VAL A 294 4.77 -25.15 9.08
N LYS A 295 3.46 -25.12 9.27
CA LYS A 295 2.63 -26.31 9.52
C LYS A 295 1.46 -26.30 8.54
N ASN A 296 1.23 -27.40 7.86
CA ASN A 296 0.17 -27.50 6.85
C ASN A 296 0.20 -26.34 5.84
N GLN A 297 1.41 -26.02 5.35
CA GLN A 297 1.65 -24.91 4.42
C GLN A 297 1.25 -23.52 4.95
N ARG A 298 1.22 -23.31 6.27
CA ARG A 298 0.88 -22.04 6.92
C ARG A 298 1.90 -21.70 7.97
N TYR A 299 2.16 -20.39 8.12
CA TYR A 299 2.92 -19.85 9.23
C TYR A 299 2.20 -18.67 9.85
N SER A 300 2.47 -18.39 11.10
CA SER A 300 2.02 -17.15 11.75
C SER A 300 2.91 -16.78 12.93
N LYS A 301 2.97 -15.48 13.22
CA LYS A 301 3.64 -14.92 14.39
C LYS A 301 2.90 -13.70 14.87
N SER A 302 2.67 -13.61 16.19
CA SER A 302 2.13 -12.41 16.82
C SER A 302 3.24 -11.68 17.56
N LEU A 303 3.24 -10.36 17.49
CA LEU A 303 4.19 -9.44 18.10
C LEU A 303 3.44 -8.29 18.72
N THR A 304 4.00 -7.73 19.78
CA THR A 304 3.43 -6.59 20.49
C THR A 304 4.51 -5.54 20.67
N TYR A 305 4.18 -4.27 20.47
CA TYR A 305 5.12 -3.16 20.62
C TYR A 305 4.41 -1.89 21.12
N THR A 306 5.06 -1.16 22.01
CA THR A 306 4.58 0.16 22.44
C THR A 306 5.36 1.23 21.69
N LEU A 307 4.66 2.02 20.87
CA LEU A 307 5.29 3.12 20.13
C LEU A 307 5.74 4.22 21.09
N PRO A 308 6.97 4.73 20.92
CA PRO A 308 7.40 5.94 21.63
C PRO A 308 6.47 7.14 21.35
N GLU A 309 6.22 7.97 22.34
CA GLU A 309 5.30 9.12 22.24
C GLU A 309 5.72 10.16 21.17
N ASN A 310 7.01 10.21 20.84
CA ASN A 310 7.55 11.13 19.85
C ASN A 310 7.47 10.60 18.41
N TRP A 311 6.86 9.44 18.16
CA TRP A 311 6.62 8.96 16.81
C TRP A 311 5.24 9.42 16.35
N VAL A 312 5.14 9.75 15.06
CA VAL A 312 3.87 10.11 14.42
C VAL A 312 3.29 8.84 13.79
N ALA A 313 2.32 8.23 14.47
CA ALA A 313 1.78 6.92 14.07
C ALA A 313 1.22 6.92 12.64
N GLU A 314 0.59 8.01 12.23
CA GLU A 314 0.03 8.22 10.88
C GLU A 314 1.12 8.21 9.78
N ASN A 315 2.36 8.50 10.15
CA ASN A 315 3.51 8.44 9.25
C ASN A 315 4.21 7.07 9.29
N CYS A 316 3.77 6.19 10.17
CA CYS A 316 4.38 4.87 10.35
C CYS A 316 3.76 3.80 9.45
N CYS A 317 4.59 2.82 9.12
CA CYS A 317 4.24 1.67 8.29
C CYS A 317 4.86 0.41 8.89
N ILE A 318 4.09 -0.67 8.96
CA ILE A 318 4.60 -1.99 9.30
C ILE A 318 5.05 -2.66 8.00
N VAL A 319 6.28 -3.15 7.98
CA VAL A 319 6.84 -3.94 6.87
C VAL A 319 7.20 -5.32 7.41
N ALA A 320 6.75 -6.35 6.74
CA ALA A 320 7.12 -7.72 7.05
C ALA A 320 7.69 -8.41 5.82
N TYR A 321 8.73 -9.22 6.00
CA TYR A 321 9.28 -10.03 4.92
C TYR A 321 9.86 -11.35 5.44
N ILE A 322 9.89 -12.34 4.56
CA ILE A 322 10.41 -13.67 4.86
C ILE A 322 11.63 -13.99 4.01
N THR A 323 12.54 -14.72 4.61
CA THR A 323 13.73 -15.27 3.97
C THR A 323 13.93 -16.74 4.35
N PRO A 324 14.66 -17.53 3.55
CA PRO A 324 15.15 -18.83 4.00
C PRO A 324 16.09 -18.66 5.19
N LEU A 325 16.42 -19.76 5.87
CA LEU A 325 17.32 -19.76 7.04
C LEU A 325 18.72 -19.18 6.75
N ASN A 326 19.18 -19.21 5.51
CA ASN A 326 20.43 -18.58 5.09
C ASN A 326 20.30 -17.05 4.90
N LYS A 327 19.12 -16.45 5.25
CA LYS A 327 18.81 -15.00 5.30
C LYS A 327 18.71 -14.32 3.93
N LYS A 328 18.72 -15.05 2.83
CA LYS A 328 18.65 -14.54 1.46
C LYS A 328 18.32 -15.65 0.44
N PRO A 329 17.62 -15.30 -0.68
CA PRO A 329 17.04 -13.98 -0.95
C PRO A 329 15.83 -13.67 -0.07
N VAL A 330 15.28 -12.46 -0.13
CA VAL A 330 13.93 -12.16 0.35
C VAL A 330 12.95 -12.85 -0.60
N ILE A 331 12.10 -13.70 -0.03
CA ILE A 331 11.12 -14.49 -0.79
C ILE A 331 9.93 -13.62 -1.16
N ASN A 332 9.34 -12.96 -0.17
CA ASN A 332 8.22 -12.05 -0.34
C ASN A 332 8.21 -11.03 0.79
N ALA A 333 7.55 -9.91 0.57
CA ALA A 333 7.38 -8.84 1.53
C ALA A 333 5.97 -8.27 1.47
N GLU A 334 5.54 -7.61 2.54
CA GLU A 334 4.29 -6.87 2.61
C GLU A 334 4.47 -5.61 3.46
N GLN A 335 3.66 -4.58 3.22
CA GLN A 335 3.58 -3.40 4.06
C GLN A 335 2.16 -2.92 4.24
N VAL A 336 1.87 -2.37 5.42
CA VAL A 336 0.59 -1.74 5.73
C VAL A 336 0.81 -0.45 6.51
N PRO A 337 -0.08 0.56 6.37
CA PRO A 337 -0.01 1.75 7.20
C PRO A 337 -0.33 1.41 8.66
N LEU A 338 0.27 2.15 9.57
CA LEU A 338 -0.12 2.10 10.97
C LEU A 338 -1.28 3.08 11.18
N VAL A 339 -2.49 2.55 11.30
CA VAL A 339 -3.70 3.34 11.54
C VAL A 339 -4.38 2.94 12.83
N THR A 340 -5.12 3.86 13.45
CA THR A 340 -5.89 3.56 14.64
C THR A 340 -7.01 2.58 14.31
N GLY A 341 -7.13 1.52 15.09
CA GLY A 341 -8.11 0.45 14.89
C GLY A 341 -7.50 -0.80 14.27
N THR A 342 -8.32 -1.61 13.64
CA THR A 342 -7.92 -2.86 12.98
C THR A 342 -7.91 -2.68 11.48
N THR A 343 -6.80 -3.02 10.84
CA THR A 343 -6.72 -3.02 9.36
C THR A 343 -6.18 -4.33 8.85
N GLY A 344 -6.68 -4.73 7.68
CA GLY A 344 -6.07 -5.75 6.84
C GLY A 344 -5.50 -5.07 5.59
N GLY A 345 -4.26 -5.36 5.30
CA GLY A 345 -3.52 -5.29 4.05
C GLY A 345 -3.87 -4.27 2.96
N GLU A 346 -4.24 -3.03 3.27
CA GLU A 346 -4.33 -2.01 2.23
C GLU A 346 -2.93 -1.42 1.91
N GLU A 347 -2.71 -1.10 0.64
CA GLU A 347 -1.43 -0.59 0.17
C GLU A 347 -1.20 0.83 0.69
N TYR A 348 -0.11 1.05 1.42
CA TYR A 348 0.28 2.35 1.94
C TYR A 348 1.06 3.13 0.89
N LEU A 349 0.56 4.30 0.57
CA LEU A 349 1.29 5.27 -0.23
C LEU A 349 2.07 6.20 0.72
N PRO A 350 3.38 6.37 0.48
CA PRO A 350 4.22 7.20 1.33
C PRO A 350 3.65 8.61 1.47
N TYR A 351 3.80 9.21 2.64
CA TYR A 351 3.38 10.58 2.99
C TYR A 351 1.85 10.81 3.04
N GLY A 352 1.04 9.75 3.24
CA GLY A 352 -0.42 9.88 3.21
C GLY A 352 -0.93 10.40 1.86
N ILE A 353 -0.11 10.32 0.80
CA ILE A 353 -0.54 10.60 -0.56
C ILE A 353 -1.34 9.41 -1.01
N THR A 354 -2.64 9.55 -1.07
CA THR A 354 -3.44 8.67 -1.91
C THR A 354 -3.07 8.98 -3.36
N GLU A 355 -3.01 7.98 -4.22
CA GLU A 355 -2.79 8.14 -5.66
C GLU A 355 -3.79 9.10 -6.32
N ILE A 356 -4.90 9.35 -5.66
CA ILE A 356 -5.99 10.22 -6.06
C ILE A 356 -5.66 11.68 -5.76
N GLU A 357 -4.90 11.95 -4.72
CA GLU A 357 -4.40 13.28 -4.38
C GLU A 357 -3.17 13.64 -5.21
N ALA A 358 -2.39 12.66 -5.56
CA ALA A 358 -1.52 12.71 -6.70
C ALA A 358 -2.38 12.76 -7.96
N PRO A 359 -1.93 13.24 -9.11
CA PRO A 359 -2.78 13.57 -10.24
C PRO A 359 -3.54 12.41 -10.90
N THR A 360 -3.87 11.37 -10.20
CA THR A 360 -4.57 10.20 -10.71
C THR A 360 -6.07 10.27 -10.45
N ASN A 361 -6.89 9.90 -11.40
CA ASN A 361 -8.35 10.11 -11.43
C ASN A 361 -8.77 11.58 -11.37
N VAL A 362 -7.98 12.43 -11.96
CA VAL A 362 -8.10 13.87 -11.86
C VAL A 362 -9.12 14.40 -12.84
N THR A 363 -10.34 14.17 -12.56
CA THR A 363 -11.42 15.03 -13.09
C THR A 363 -11.54 16.34 -12.31
N LYS A 364 -10.64 16.61 -11.37
CA LYS A 364 -10.82 17.66 -10.36
C LYS A 364 -9.59 18.51 -10.02
N LEU A 365 -8.44 18.35 -10.67
CA LEU A 365 -7.34 19.31 -10.49
C LEU A 365 -7.71 20.63 -11.17
N ALA A 366 -7.92 21.65 -10.37
CA ALA A 366 -8.08 23.01 -10.85
C ALA A 366 -6.77 23.76 -10.61
N PHE A 367 -6.16 24.27 -11.64
CA PHE A 367 -5.01 25.16 -11.53
C PHE A 367 -5.49 26.59 -11.30
N THR A 368 -4.87 27.29 -10.36
CA THR A 368 -5.20 28.72 -10.05
C THR A 368 -4.17 29.67 -10.56
N GLU A 369 -2.94 29.23 -10.71
CA GLU A 369 -1.85 30.09 -11.17
C GLU A 369 -1.18 29.46 -12.38
N LYS A 370 -0.80 30.30 -13.34
CA LYS A 370 -0.08 29.93 -14.54
C LYS A 370 1.10 30.85 -14.72
N GLN A 371 2.28 30.30 -14.87
CA GLN A 371 3.49 31.02 -15.24
C GLN A 371 4.06 30.43 -16.52
N LEU A 372 4.65 31.30 -17.34
CA LEU A 372 5.25 30.94 -18.60
C LEU A 372 6.65 31.51 -18.68
N LYS A 373 7.67 30.68 -18.91
CA LYS A 373 9.06 31.07 -18.99
C LYS A 373 9.74 30.44 -20.19
N LYS A 374 10.40 31.23 -21.01
CA LYS A 374 11.26 30.72 -22.07
C LYS A 374 12.56 30.20 -21.43
N THR A 375 12.84 28.92 -21.60
CA THR A 375 14.00 28.24 -20.97
C THR A 375 15.17 28.08 -21.95
N SER A 376 14.86 28.06 -23.27
CA SER A 376 15.84 28.08 -24.36
C SER A 376 15.17 28.60 -25.64
N ASP A 377 15.94 28.71 -26.73
CA ASP A 377 15.39 29.19 -28.03
C ASP A 377 14.25 28.31 -28.54
N ASN A 378 14.25 27.02 -28.18
CA ASN A 378 13.28 26.05 -28.67
C ASN A 378 12.41 25.47 -27.57
N LYS A 379 12.42 26.04 -26.36
CA LYS A 379 11.67 25.48 -25.20
C LYS A 379 10.98 26.55 -24.37
N LEU A 380 9.73 26.28 -24.08
CA LEU A 380 8.86 27.09 -23.25
C LEU A 380 8.40 26.23 -22.07
N LEU A 381 8.63 26.69 -20.85
CA LEU A 381 8.17 26.03 -19.65
C LEU A 381 6.90 26.70 -19.14
N LEU A 382 5.83 25.93 -19.10
CA LEU A 382 4.56 26.31 -18.52
C LEU A 382 4.45 25.66 -17.13
N THR A 383 4.18 26.48 -16.12
CA THR A 383 4.03 26.02 -14.74
C THR A 383 2.63 26.33 -14.26
N PHE A 384 1.96 25.34 -13.68
CA PHE A 384 0.66 25.49 -13.04
C PHE A 384 0.74 25.15 -11.56
N ILE A 385 -0.07 25.82 -10.75
CA ILE A 385 -0.25 25.53 -9.32
C ILE A 385 -1.70 25.12 -9.11
N ALA A 386 -1.92 23.96 -8.48
CA ALA A 386 -3.25 23.47 -8.16
C ALA A 386 -3.77 24.07 -6.85
N SER A 387 -4.97 24.66 -6.89
CA SER A 387 -5.61 25.29 -5.72
C SER A 387 -6.20 24.30 -4.73
N ASN A 388 -6.62 23.16 -5.25
CA ASN A 388 -7.40 22.14 -4.49
C ASN A 388 -6.54 20.96 -4.02
N SER A 389 -5.22 21.07 -4.14
CA SER A 389 -4.28 20.03 -3.77
C SER A 389 -3.20 20.61 -2.86
N THR A 390 -3.65 21.16 -1.72
CA THR A 390 -2.74 21.62 -0.65
C THR A 390 -2.69 20.53 0.41
N ARG A 391 -1.48 20.15 0.80
CA ARG A 391 -1.24 19.20 1.88
C ARG A 391 -0.61 19.92 3.06
N SER A 392 -1.01 19.52 4.27
CA SER A 392 -0.30 19.89 5.48
C SER A 392 0.67 18.77 5.81
N GLU A 393 1.94 19.04 5.67
CA GLU A 393 3.03 18.12 6.04
C GLU A 393 3.80 18.70 7.23
N VAL A 394 4.74 17.95 7.78
CA VAL A 394 5.62 18.41 8.87
C VAL A 394 6.33 19.72 8.55
N TYR A 395 6.53 20.04 7.28
CA TYR A 395 7.17 21.28 6.80
C TYR A 395 6.19 22.40 6.44
N GLY A 396 4.91 22.24 6.74
CA GLY A 396 3.88 23.19 6.37
C GLY A 396 3.14 22.79 5.08
N PRO A 397 2.28 23.67 4.56
CA PRO A 397 1.44 23.34 3.42
C PRO A 397 2.29 23.14 2.15
N MET A 398 2.12 21.99 1.51
CA MET A 398 2.70 21.69 0.20
C MET A 398 1.66 21.94 -0.89
N LYS A 399 2.09 22.48 -2.02
CA LYS A 399 1.26 22.69 -3.19
C LYS A 399 1.65 21.72 -4.31
N LEU A 400 0.67 21.19 -5.02
CA LEU A 400 0.92 20.46 -6.25
C LEU A 400 1.24 21.43 -7.37
N ILE A 401 2.39 21.24 -7.98
CA ILE A 401 2.86 22.00 -9.15
C ILE A 401 2.97 21.07 -10.34
N THR A 402 2.62 21.60 -11.48
CA THR A 402 2.76 20.90 -12.76
C THR A 402 3.69 21.67 -13.66
N PHE A 403 4.71 21.01 -14.15
CA PHE A 403 5.60 21.51 -15.20
C PHE A 403 5.21 20.90 -16.52
N VAL A 404 5.07 21.73 -17.53
CA VAL A 404 4.83 21.31 -18.91
C VAL A 404 5.88 21.98 -19.79
N GLU A 405 6.83 21.18 -20.28
CA GLU A 405 7.87 21.66 -21.18
C GLU A 405 7.40 21.52 -22.62
N ILE A 406 7.27 22.64 -23.30
CA ILE A 406 6.77 22.72 -24.68
C ILE A 406 7.93 23.00 -25.65
N ASN A 407 8.06 22.18 -26.66
CA ASN A 407 9.02 22.38 -27.74
C ASN A 407 8.47 23.40 -28.76
N THR A 408 8.90 24.65 -28.66
CA THR A 408 8.43 25.72 -29.53
C THR A 408 9.43 26.90 -29.60
N THR A 409 9.49 27.55 -30.70
CA THR A 409 10.23 28.82 -30.85
C THR A 409 9.44 30.03 -30.34
N GLU A 410 8.16 29.86 -30.11
CA GLU A 410 7.28 30.93 -29.64
C GLU A 410 7.65 31.38 -28.23
N SER A 411 7.35 32.63 -27.92
CA SER A 411 7.50 33.19 -26.57
C SER A 411 6.21 33.16 -25.73
N THR A 412 5.10 32.82 -26.38
CA THR A 412 3.76 32.79 -25.80
C THR A 412 3.09 31.45 -26.06
N LEU A 413 2.18 31.06 -25.18
CA LEU A 413 1.36 29.88 -25.38
C LEU A 413 0.29 30.18 -26.44
N LYS A 414 0.29 29.43 -27.52
CA LYS A 414 -0.68 29.56 -28.62
C LYS A 414 -1.88 28.66 -28.39
N GLU A 415 -3.03 29.04 -28.88
CA GLU A 415 -4.20 28.19 -29.01
C GLU A 415 -3.85 26.93 -29.84
N GLY A 416 -4.38 25.78 -29.45
CA GLY A 416 -4.18 24.54 -30.18
C GLY A 416 -4.07 23.31 -29.26
N VAL A 417 -3.77 22.18 -29.90
CA VAL A 417 -3.56 20.90 -29.22
C VAL A 417 -2.08 20.54 -29.32
N TYR A 418 -1.46 20.30 -28.16
CA TYR A 418 -0.07 19.87 -28.05
C TYR A 418 -0.06 18.43 -27.56
N THR A 419 0.62 17.54 -28.27
CA THR A 419 0.74 16.13 -27.88
C THR A 419 1.95 15.90 -27.00
N ILE A 420 1.81 15.11 -25.94
CA ILE A 420 2.93 14.67 -25.11
C ILE A 420 3.62 13.52 -25.83
N ALA A 421 4.90 13.68 -26.14
CA ALA A 421 5.70 12.72 -26.88
C ALA A 421 7.14 12.69 -26.37
N GLU A 422 7.82 11.57 -26.60
CA GLU A 422 9.26 11.48 -26.42
C GLU A 422 9.97 12.27 -27.54
N GLY A 423 11.08 12.91 -27.20
CA GLY A 423 11.85 13.72 -28.14
C GLY A 423 11.56 15.22 -28.07
N ASN A 424 12.02 15.96 -29.08
CA ASN A 424 11.95 17.43 -29.13
C ASN A 424 11.29 17.93 -30.42
N GLU A 425 10.29 17.22 -30.91
CA GLU A 425 9.53 17.68 -32.09
C GLU A 425 8.81 18.99 -31.80
N MET A 426 8.83 19.92 -32.78
CA MET A 426 8.23 21.25 -32.59
C MET A 426 6.73 21.17 -32.40
N ASN A 427 6.20 22.02 -31.52
CA ASN A 427 4.81 22.07 -31.11
C ASN A 427 4.31 20.80 -30.36
N THR A 428 5.23 20.08 -29.76
CA THR A 428 4.91 18.98 -28.85
C THR A 428 5.26 19.35 -27.40
N ILE A 429 4.79 18.53 -26.47
CA ILE A 429 5.18 18.57 -25.06
C ILE A 429 6.21 17.48 -24.84
N SER A 430 7.36 17.83 -24.25
CA SER A 430 8.36 16.84 -23.87
C SER A 430 7.80 15.92 -22.78
N ALA A 431 7.76 14.62 -23.04
CA ALA A 431 7.47 13.63 -21.99
C ALA A 431 8.46 13.79 -20.83
N GLY A 432 8.04 13.43 -19.63
CA GLY A 432 8.90 13.50 -18.45
C GLY A 432 10.13 12.61 -18.61
N THR A 433 11.30 13.15 -18.38
CA THR A 433 12.58 12.45 -18.52
C THR A 433 13.33 12.42 -17.19
N THR A 434 14.22 11.45 -17.04
CA THR A 434 15.24 11.42 -15.98
C THR A 434 16.61 11.61 -16.60
N ASP A 435 17.39 12.56 -16.12
CA ASP A 435 18.82 12.61 -16.43
C ASP A 435 19.56 11.68 -15.43
N LYS A 436 19.90 10.52 -15.91
CA LYS A 436 20.54 9.44 -15.12
C LYS A 436 21.91 9.83 -14.58
N ALA A 437 22.62 10.72 -15.28
CA ALA A 437 23.96 11.15 -14.90
C ALA A 437 23.93 12.23 -13.79
N LYS A 438 22.82 12.95 -13.66
CA LYS A 438 22.69 14.08 -12.74
C LYS A 438 21.59 13.89 -11.69
N ALA A 439 20.94 12.71 -11.65
CA ALA A 439 19.77 12.47 -10.81
C ALA A 439 18.73 13.61 -10.87
N SER A 440 18.54 14.18 -12.05
CA SER A 440 17.64 15.30 -12.29
C SER A 440 16.49 14.88 -13.20
N PHE A 441 15.38 15.59 -13.10
CA PHE A 441 14.20 15.39 -13.91
C PHE A 441 14.10 16.49 -14.95
N GLY A 442 13.64 16.13 -16.12
CA GLY A 442 13.33 17.06 -17.19
C GLY A 442 11.98 16.75 -17.83
N GLY A 443 11.57 17.57 -18.77
CA GLY A 443 10.30 17.41 -19.47
C GLY A 443 9.11 17.73 -18.56
N SER A 444 7.98 17.05 -18.77
CA SER A 444 6.72 17.38 -18.14
C SER A 444 6.39 16.44 -16.98
N LEU A 445 6.06 17.01 -15.83
CA LEU A 445 5.79 16.25 -14.60
C LEU A 445 4.88 17.00 -13.63
N PHE A 446 4.28 16.25 -12.71
CA PHE A 446 3.65 16.78 -11.50
C PHE A 446 4.58 16.58 -10.31
N THR A 447 4.61 17.51 -9.39
CA THR A 447 5.37 17.39 -8.13
C THR A 447 4.73 18.18 -7.00
N TYR A 448 4.90 17.74 -5.75
CA TYR A 448 4.61 18.54 -4.59
C TYR A 448 5.84 19.35 -4.17
N ILE A 449 5.63 20.61 -3.84
CA ILE A 449 6.69 21.48 -3.32
C ILE A 449 6.26 22.17 -2.02
N THR A 450 7.24 22.43 -1.16
CA THR A 450 7.06 23.15 0.12
C THR A 450 7.16 24.65 -0.04
N SER A 451 7.72 25.16 -1.14
CA SER A 451 7.92 26.60 -1.35
C SER A 451 6.63 27.29 -1.77
N THR A 452 6.41 28.49 -1.23
CA THR A 452 5.34 29.40 -1.66
C THR A 452 5.73 30.26 -2.88
N SER A 453 7.00 30.22 -3.30
CA SER A 453 7.55 31.00 -4.41
C SER A 453 8.15 30.08 -5.45
N LEU A 454 7.73 30.25 -6.70
CA LEU A 454 8.31 29.59 -7.89
C LEU A 454 9.70 30.15 -8.26
N GLU A 455 10.13 31.25 -7.62
CA GLU A 455 11.38 31.93 -7.94
C GLU A 455 12.59 31.40 -7.18
N THR A 456 12.38 30.56 -6.16
CA THR A 456 13.48 30.02 -5.35
C THR A 456 13.82 28.60 -5.80
N ASP A 457 15.08 28.38 -6.21
CA ASP A 457 15.64 27.08 -6.56
C ASP A 457 15.74 26.07 -5.38
N THR A 458 15.09 26.35 -4.25
CA THR A 458 15.10 25.52 -3.05
C THR A 458 13.88 24.61 -3.03
N TRP A 459 13.93 23.58 -3.82
CA TRP A 459 12.85 22.63 -3.96
C TRP A 459 13.11 21.44 -3.06
N GLN A 460 12.22 21.19 -2.11
CA GLN A 460 12.18 19.88 -1.46
C GLN A 460 11.13 19.04 -2.17
N HIS A 461 11.61 18.15 -3.02
CA HIS A 461 10.74 17.21 -3.73
C HIS A 461 10.43 16.05 -2.83
N CYS A 462 9.16 15.87 -2.56
CA CYS A 462 8.74 14.67 -1.86
C CYS A 462 8.28 13.59 -2.83
N HIS A 463 7.64 14.00 -3.92
CA HIS A 463 7.08 13.10 -4.95
C HIS A 463 6.99 13.83 -6.28
N TYR A 464 7.14 13.06 -7.36
CA TYR A 464 6.90 13.53 -8.72
C TYR A 464 6.36 12.38 -9.57
N TRP A 465 5.59 12.75 -10.58
CA TRP A 465 4.98 11.85 -11.54
C TRP A 465 5.26 12.36 -12.92
N ARG A 466 6.03 11.61 -13.70
CA ARG A 466 6.38 11.98 -15.06
C ARG A 466 5.23 11.69 -16.01
N MET A 467 4.91 12.63 -16.89
CA MET A 467 3.95 12.45 -17.97
C MET A 467 4.58 11.61 -19.09
N GLN A 468 3.86 10.59 -19.55
CA GLN A 468 4.31 9.69 -20.61
C GLN A 468 3.66 10.04 -21.93
N THR A 469 2.34 10.07 -21.95
CA THR A 469 1.54 10.35 -23.15
C THR A 469 0.32 11.19 -22.78
N GLY A 470 -0.23 11.88 -23.77
CA GLY A 470 -1.46 12.65 -23.58
C GLY A 470 -1.50 13.89 -24.46
N THR A 471 -2.38 14.80 -24.08
CA THR A 471 -2.57 16.07 -24.80
C THR A 471 -2.77 17.23 -23.83
N MET A 472 -2.36 18.41 -24.27
CA MET A 472 -2.73 19.68 -23.69
C MET A 472 -3.50 20.48 -24.73
N THR A 473 -4.74 20.82 -24.42
CA THR A 473 -5.56 21.71 -25.26
C THR A 473 -5.55 23.10 -24.67
N VAL A 474 -5.16 24.07 -25.45
CA VAL A 474 -5.23 25.51 -25.14
C VAL A 474 -6.39 26.11 -25.92
N ASN A 475 -7.38 26.63 -25.23
CA ASN A 475 -8.57 27.22 -25.84
C ASN A 475 -8.40 28.72 -26.16
N THR A 476 -9.28 29.28 -26.96
CA THR A 476 -9.32 30.73 -27.35
C THR A 476 -9.46 31.66 -26.14
N ASP A 477 -10.14 31.21 -25.08
CA ASP A 477 -10.30 31.95 -23.82
C ASP A 477 -9.06 31.86 -22.90
N GLY A 478 -8.01 31.17 -23.32
CA GLY A 478 -6.79 30.94 -22.57
C GLY A 478 -6.93 29.84 -21.51
N SER A 479 -8.06 29.16 -21.43
CA SER A 479 -8.20 27.97 -20.59
C SER A 479 -7.38 26.80 -21.15
N VAL A 480 -6.96 25.90 -20.26
CA VAL A 480 -6.11 24.77 -20.61
C VAL A 480 -6.69 23.49 -20.04
N VAL A 481 -6.74 22.45 -20.86
CA VAL A 481 -7.04 21.08 -20.44
C VAL A 481 -5.82 20.22 -20.72
N LEU A 482 -5.27 19.59 -19.69
CA LEU A 482 -4.13 18.68 -19.74
C LEU A 482 -4.56 17.30 -19.31
N GLU A 483 -4.45 16.30 -20.18
CA GLU A 483 -4.90 14.94 -19.87
C GLU A 483 -4.00 13.88 -20.53
N GLY A 484 -3.85 12.71 -19.90
CA GLY A 484 -3.00 11.67 -20.44
C GLY A 484 -2.69 10.54 -19.47
N LYS A 485 -1.52 9.93 -19.68
CA LYS A 485 -1.00 8.86 -18.84
C LYS A 485 0.37 9.23 -18.28
N LEU A 486 0.61 8.78 -17.05
CA LEU A 486 1.90 8.80 -16.38
C LEU A 486 2.69 7.52 -16.71
N TYR A 487 4.00 7.52 -16.43
CA TYR A 487 4.83 6.32 -16.60
C TYR A 487 4.43 5.14 -15.72
N ASN A 488 3.69 5.37 -14.63
CA ASN A 488 3.09 4.32 -13.81
C ASN A 488 1.73 3.80 -14.37
N SER A 489 1.41 4.11 -15.63
CA SER A 489 0.19 3.73 -16.35
C SER A 489 -1.11 4.37 -15.84
N LYS A 490 -1.06 5.26 -14.85
CA LYS A 490 -2.23 5.97 -14.34
C LYS A 490 -2.61 7.12 -15.23
N THR A 491 -3.90 7.41 -15.28
CA THR A 491 -4.43 8.52 -16.06
C THR A 491 -4.52 9.78 -15.21
N PHE A 492 -4.33 10.93 -15.86
CA PHE A 492 -4.54 12.23 -15.25
C PHE A 492 -5.40 13.14 -16.13
N LYS A 493 -6.08 14.08 -15.50
CA LYS A 493 -6.75 15.21 -16.15
C LYS A 493 -6.68 16.43 -15.24
N ALA A 494 -6.24 17.54 -15.79
CA ALA A 494 -6.10 18.80 -15.06
C ALA A 494 -6.60 19.97 -15.92
N THR A 495 -7.17 20.98 -15.29
CA THR A 495 -7.75 22.13 -15.97
C THR A 495 -7.25 23.42 -15.36
N TYR A 496 -7.04 24.42 -16.21
CA TYR A 496 -6.82 25.81 -15.82
C TYR A 496 -7.88 26.67 -16.50
N THR A 497 -8.52 27.54 -15.74
CA THR A 497 -9.43 28.57 -16.25
C THR A 497 -8.86 29.92 -15.83
N PRO A 498 -8.58 30.85 -16.75
CA PRO A 498 -8.15 32.19 -16.39
C PRO A 498 -9.16 32.83 -15.46
N VAL A 499 -8.67 33.51 -14.43
CA VAL A 499 -9.50 34.37 -13.57
C VAL A 499 -9.59 35.73 -14.27
N GLU A 500 -10.80 36.21 -14.54
CA GLU A 500 -11.04 37.54 -15.11
C GLU A 500 -10.53 38.68 -14.22
#